data_99821d3a6e67e35a3a157bef482289ef
#
_entry.id   99821d3a6e67e35a3a157bef482289ef
#
_cell.length_a   1.000
_cell.length_b   1.000
_cell.length_c   1.000
_cell.angle_alpha   90.00
_cell.angle_beta   90.00
_cell.angle_gamma   90.00
#
_symmetry.space_group_name_H-M   'P 1'
#
loop_
_entity.id
_entity.type
_entity.pdbx_description
1 polymer ?
#
loop_
_entity_poly.entity_id
_entity_poly.type
_entity_poly.pdbx_seq_one_letter_code
_entity_poly.pdbx_strand_id
1 'polypeptide(L)'
;MKIVLIADDKATSRELVRTVLEKQGYSVIEAADGIEALKNAREAMPDAIILDLHMPGLDGFAVLQELRKDERFAATPIMALTASAMQGDRERAIASGFNAYVAKPIGLTMLRTEIERLLR
;
A
#
# COMPACT_ATOMS: atom_id res chain seq x y z
N MET A 1 -1.20 9.71 -16.23
CA MET A 1 -0.20 9.14 -15.28
C MET A 1 -0.93 8.50 -14.12
N LYS A 2 -0.57 7.27 -13.82
CA LYS A 2 -1.22 6.58 -12.70
C LYS A 2 -0.68 7.06 -11.36
N ILE A 3 -1.55 7.11 -10.36
CA ILE A 3 -1.26 7.59 -9.02
C ILE A 3 -1.20 6.42 -8.05
N VAL A 4 -0.13 6.34 -7.25
CA VAL A 4 0.02 5.32 -6.22
C VAL A 4 0.16 6.02 -4.87
N LEU A 5 -0.63 5.58 -3.89
CA LEU A 5 -0.53 6.05 -2.51
C LEU A 5 0.32 5.05 -1.72
N ILE A 6 1.32 5.55 -1.01
CA ILE A 6 2.11 4.75 -0.06
C ILE A 6 1.89 5.25 1.36
N ALA A 7 1.43 4.38 2.24
CA ALA A 7 1.25 4.67 3.65
C ALA A 7 2.20 3.83 4.49
N ASP A 8 3.09 4.49 5.22
CA ASP A 8 4.11 3.86 6.06
C ASP A 8 4.54 4.90 7.09
N ASP A 9 4.65 4.52 8.34
CA ASP A 9 5.05 5.44 9.40
C ASP A 9 6.55 5.78 9.38
N LYS A 10 7.34 5.04 8.60
CA LYS A 10 8.78 5.28 8.46
C LYS A 10 9.08 6.06 7.18
N ALA A 11 9.60 7.27 7.34
CA ALA A 11 9.92 8.13 6.21
C ALA A 11 10.91 7.48 5.23
N THR A 12 11.88 6.72 5.74
CA THR A 12 12.87 6.05 4.90
C THR A 12 12.23 5.00 3.99
N SER A 13 11.27 4.25 4.51
CA SER A 13 10.53 3.26 3.71
C SER A 13 9.70 3.94 2.64
N ARG A 14 8.99 5.02 2.99
CA ARG A 14 8.20 5.78 2.01
C ARG A 14 9.07 6.33 0.89
N GLU A 15 10.22 6.89 1.25
CA GLU A 15 11.15 7.47 0.29
C GLU A 15 11.68 6.43 -0.70
N LEU A 16 12.04 5.25 -0.19
CA LEU A 16 12.52 4.15 -1.03
C LEU A 16 11.46 3.71 -2.05
N VAL A 17 10.25 3.47 -1.57
CA VAL A 17 9.14 3.06 -2.44
C VAL A 17 8.83 4.16 -3.45
N ARG A 18 8.77 5.40 -3.01
CA ARG A 18 8.52 6.54 -3.90
C ARG A 18 9.55 6.61 -5.01
N THR A 19 10.83 6.49 -4.68
CA THR A 19 11.92 6.56 -5.67
C THR A 19 11.73 5.49 -6.74
N VAL A 20 11.43 4.26 -6.34
CA VAL A 20 11.23 3.16 -7.27
C VAL A 20 10.02 3.42 -8.17
N LEU A 21 8.91 3.84 -7.60
CA LEU A 21 7.67 4.05 -8.35
C LEU A 21 7.76 5.25 -9.29
N GLU A 22 8.40 6.34 -8.87
CA GLU A 22 8.59 7.51 -9.73
C GLU A 22 9.45 7.17 -10.95
N LYS A 23 10.45 6.31 -10.78
CA LYS A 23 11.26 5.84 -11.90
C LYS A 23 10.47 5.00 -12.90
N GLN A 24 9.40 4.36 -12.44
CA GLN A 24 8.50 3.61 -13.32
C GLN A 24 7.45 4.50 -14.00
N GLY A 25 7.44 5.79 -13.69
CA GLY A 25 6.53 6.74 -14.32
C GLY A 25 5.23 6.99 -13.54
N TYR A 26 5.13 6.50 -12.30
CA TYR A 26 3.96 6.75 -11.47
C TYR A 26 4.09 8.05 -10.68
N SER A 27 2.95 8.68 -10.40
CA SER A 27 2.88 9.78 -9.45
C SER A 27 2.63 9.20 -8.07
N VAL A 28 3.37 9.64 -7.06
CA VAL A 28 3.30 9.05 -5.73
C VAL A 28 2.81 10.06 -4.70
N ILE A 29 1.85 9.60 -3.88
CA ILE A 29 1.33 10.36 -2.74
C ILE A 29 1.72 9.58 -1.49
N GLU A 30 2.17 10.28 -0.46
CA GLU A 30 2.61 9.65 0.78
C GLU A 30 1.64 9.93 1.92
N ALA A 31 1.55 8.99 2.86
CA ALA A 31 0.84 9.14 4.11
C ALA A 31 1.68 8.53 5.22
N ALA A 32 1.75 9.20 6.37
CA ALA A 32 2.58 8.77 7.49
C ALA A 32 1.83 7.90 8.50
N ASP A 33 0.51 7.82 8.41
CA ASP A 33 -0.32 7.00 9.28
C ASP A 33 -1.62 6.62 8.58
N GLY A 34 -2.44 5.81 9.26
CA GLY A 34 -3.67 5.29 8.66
C GLY A 34 -4.75 6.33 8.44
N ILE A 35 -4.85 7.32 9.31
CA ILE A 35 -5.85 8.40 9.18
C ILE A 35 -5.51 9.25 7.97
N GLU A 36 -4.25 9.62 7.83
CA GLU A 36 -3.78 10.38 6.66
C GLU A 36 -3.96 9.56 5.38
N ALA A 37 -3.72 8.24 5.45
CA ALA A 37 -3.91 7.35 4.32
C ALA A 37 -5.36 7.38 3.82
N LEU A 38 -6.33 7.30 4.72
CA LEU A 38 -7.74 7.36 4.36
C LEU A 38 -8.10 8.70 3.75
N LYS A 39 -7.64 9.78 4.36
CA LYS A 39 -7.89 11.14 3.85
C LYS A 39 -7.33 11.29 2.45
N ASN A 40 -6.06 10.95 2.26
CA ASN A 40 -5.39 11.11 0.98
C ASN A 40 -5.97 10.21 -0.11
N ALA A 41 -6.37 8.99 0.25
CA ALA A 41 -7.02 8.09 -0.70
C ALA A 41 -8.35 8.67 -1.20
N ARG A 42 -9.15 9.19 -0.29
CA ARG A 42 -10.47 9.75 -0.64
C ARG A 42 -10.35 11.02 -1.49
N GLU A 43 -9.32 11.82 -1.24
CA GLU A 43 -9.10 13.07 -2.00
C GLU A 43 -8.50 12.80 -3.37
N ALA A 44 -7.51 11.93 -3.46
CA ALA A 44 -6.75 11.73 -4.69
C ALA A 44 -7.26 10.60 -5.58
N MET A 45 -8.03 9.68 -5.04
CA MET A 45 -8.53 8.49 -5.76
C MET A 45 -7.40 7.79 -6.52
N PRO A 46 -6.39 7.26 -5.79
CA PRO A 46 -5.24 6.64 -6.45
C PRO A 46 -5.62 5.36 -7.21
N ASP A 47 -4.79 5.01 -8.18
CA ASP A 47 -4.97 3.80 -8.97
C ASP A 47 -4.54 2.54 -8.23
N ALA A 48 -3.62 2.69 -7.26
CA ALA A 48 -3.21 1.61 -6.37
C ALA A 48 -2.79 2.19 -5.02
N ILE A 49 -2.86 1.37 -3.98
CA ILE A 49 -2.52 1.76 -2.60
C ILE A 49 -1.58 0.73 -2.01
N ILE A 50 -0.52 1.19 -1.36
CA ILE A 50 0.43 0.34 -0.63
C ILE A 50 0.32 0.72 0.85
N LEU A 51 -0.02 -0.25 1.69
CA LEU A 51 -0.24 -0.02 3.11
C LEU A 51 0.73 -0.85 3.96
N ASP A 52 1.48 -0.19 4.83
CA ASP A 52 2.22 -0.88 5.87
C ASP A 52 1.21 -1.47 6.85
N LEU A 53 1.37 -2.73 7.21
CA LEU A 53 0.45 -3.39 8.14
C LEU A 53 0.59 -2.86 9.57
N HIS A 54 1.76 -2.38 9.95
CA HIS A 54 2.06 -1.95 11.32
C HIS A 54 2.32 -0.45 11.39
N MET A 55 1.23 0.31 11.55
CA MET A 55 1.29 1.76 11.75
C MET A 55 0.63 2.09 13.08
N PRO A 56 1.13 3.11 13.81
CA PRO A 56 0.49 3.53 15.05
C PRO A 56 -0.93 4.03 14.80
N GLY A 57 -1.81 3.81 15.78
CA GLY A 57 -3.21 4.16 15.65
C GLY A 57 -3.94 3.20 14.73
N LEU A 58 -4.36 3.67 13.57
CA LEU A 58 -5.09 2.86 12.59
C LEU A 58 -4.09 2.10 11.72
N ASP A 59 -4.00 0.78 11.91
CA ASP A 59 -3.06 -0.05 11.16
C ASP A 59 -3.53 -0.35 9.73
N GLY A 60 -2.69 -1.04 8.94
CA GLY A 60 -2.99 -1.33 7.55
C GLY A 60 -4.23 -2.18 7.35
N PHE A 61 -4.51 -3.12 8.25
CA PHE A 61 -5.73 -3.93 8.16
C PHE A 61 -6.96 -3.07 8.37
N ALA A 62 -6.92 -2.15 9.33
CA ALA A 62 -8.04 -1.26 9.62
C ALA A 62 -8.29 -0.29 8.46
N VAL A 63 -7.23 0.26 7.87
CA VAL A 63 -7.35 1.12 6.68
C VAL A 63 -8.00 0.35 5.53
N LEU A 64 -7.55 -0.88 5.30
CA LEU A 64 -8.11 -1.73 4.25
C LEU A 64 -9.62 -1.91 4.45
N GLN A 65 -10.05 -2.23 5.68
CA GLN A 65 -11.46 -2.46 5.98
C GLN A 65 -12.28 -1.20 5.69
N GLU A 66 -11.79 -0.04 6.10
CA GLU A 66 -12.49 1.22 5.84
C GLU A 66 -12.59 1.53 4.34
N LEU A 67 -11.51 1.28 3.59
CA LEU A 67 -11.53 1.50 2.15
C LEU A 67 -12.49 0.54 1.44
N ARG A 68 -12.54 -0.73 1.85
CA ARG A 68 -13.41 -1.70 1.20
C ARG A 68 -14.90 -1.46 1.47
N LYS A 69 -15.24 -0.67 2.50
CA LYS A 69 -16.62 -0.24 2.74
C LYS A 69 -17.07 0.83 1.76
N ASP A 70 -16.12 1.53 1.16
CA ASP A 70 -16.39 2.60 0.18
C ASP A 70 -16.39 1.99 -1.22
N GLU A 71 -17.54 2.05 -1.90
CA GLU A 71 -17.70 1.47 -3.23
C GLU A 71 -16.69 1.98 -4.25
N ARG A 72 -16.20 3.22 -4.07
CA ARG A 72 -15.21 3.81 -4.96
C ARG A 72 -13.89 3.04 -4.96
N PHE A 73 -13.60 2.30 -3.87
CA PHE A 73 -12.37 1.53 -3.72
C PHE A 73 -12.59 0.02 -3.86
N ALA A 74 -13.78 -0.42 -4.27
CA ALA A 74 -14.09 -1.85 -4.35
C ALA A 74 -13.12 -2.63 -5.25
N ALA A 75 -12.69 -2.02 -6.35
CA ALA A 75 -11.78 -2.64 -7.31
C ALA A 75 -10.36 -2.11 -7.25
N THR A 76 -10.06 -1.16 -6.36
CA THR A 76 -8.73 -0.58 -6.26
C THR A 76 -7.73 -1.61 -5.73
N PRO A 77 -6.63 -1.88 -6.45
CA PRO A 77 -5.60 -2.79 -5.94
C PRO A 77 -4.93 -2.21 -4.70
N ILE A 78 -4.84 -3.01 -3.64
CA ILE A 78 -4.22 -2.61 -2.39
C ILE A 78 -3.19 -3.66 -2.01
N MET A 79 -1.94 -3.23 -1.83
CA MET A 79 -0.81 -4.08 -1.48
C MET A 79 -0.45 -3.92 -0.01
N ALA A 80 -0.24 -5.04 0.68
CA ALA A 80 0.26 -5.03 2.04
C ALA A 80 1.79 -5.00 2.05
N LEU A 81 2.37 -4.22 2.96
CA LEU A 81 3.80 -4.12 3.15
C LEU A 81 4.09 -4.33 4.64
N THR A 82 5.04 -5.19 4.99
CA THR A 82 5.30 -5.47 6.41
C THR A 82 6.76 -5.82 6.69
N ALA A 83 7.28 -5.32 7.83
CA ALA A 83 8.57 -5.72 8.37
C ALA A 83 8.46 -7.03 9.14
N SER A 84 7.26 -7.42 9.55
CA SER A 84 6.99 -8.61 10.35
C SER A 84 6.40 -9.71 9.48
N ALA A 85 7.26 -10.41 8.74
CA ALA A 85 6.83 -11.48 7.85
C ALA A 85 6.77 -12.81 8.62
N MET A 86 5.83 -12.89 9.58
CA MET A 86 5.60 -14.12 10.33
C MET A 86 4.81 -15.10 9.49
N GLN A 87 4.97 -16.38 9.81
CA GLN A 87 4.22 -17.43 9.14
C GLN A 87 2.70 -17.18 9.33
N GLY A 88 1.98 -17.19 8.24
CA GLY A 88 0.54 -16.92 8.26
C GLY A 88 0.15 -15.47 7.98
N ASP A 89 1.08 -14.51 8.07
CA ASP A 89 0.78 -13.10 7.81
C ASP A 89 0.33 -12.88 6.37
N ARG A 90 0.97 -13.55 5.42
CA ARG A 90 0.60 -13.45 4.01
C ARG A 90 -0.83 -13.94 3.80
N GLU A 91 -1.16 -15.12 4.34
CA GLU A 91 -2.48 -15.72 4.20
C GLU A 91 -3.54 -14.83 4.85
N ARG A 92 -3.23 -14.26 6.01
CA ARG A 92 -4.12 -13.33 6.71
C ARG A 92 -4.36 -12.07 5.87
N ALA A 93 -3.30 -11.51 5.31
CA ALA A 93 -3.40 -10.30 4.48
C ALA A 93 -4.27 -10.57 3.24
N ILE A 94 -4.02 -11.64 2.53
CA ILE A 94 -4.78 -11.98 1.33
C ILE A 94 -6.25 -12.27 1.70
N ALA A 95 -6.47 -13.03 2.78
CA ALA A 95 -7.83 -13.33 3.25
C ALA A 95 -8.59 -12.08 3.69
N SER A 96 -7.89 -11.05 4.15
CA SER A 96 -8.50 -9.78 4.57
C SER A 96 -8.90 -8.89 3.38
N GLY A 97 -8.39 -9.16 2.18
CA GLY A 97 -8.75 -8.40 0.99
C GLY A 97 -7.60 -7.65 0.31
N PHE A 98 -6.36 -7.85 0.77
CA PHE A 98 -5.20 -7.31 0.06
C PHE A 98 -4.98 -8.06 -1.24
N ASN A 99 -4.60 -7.35 -2.28
CA ASN A 99 -4.35 -7.92 -3.60
C ASN A 99 -2.92 -8.44 -3.77
N ALA A 100 -2.01 -8.00 -2.90
CA ALA A 100 -0.62 -8.43 -2.92
C ALA A 100 0.00 -8.23 -1.53
N TYR A 101 1.14 -8.88 -1.32
CA TYR A 101 1.84 -8.84 -0.03
C TYR A 101 3.34 -8.80 -0.32
N VAL A 102 4.05 -7.83 0.26
CA VAL A 102 5.50 -7.69 0.12
C VAL A 102 6.11 -7.52 1.50
N ALA A 103 7.12 -8.33 1.80
CA ALA A 103 7.84 -8.27 3.07
C ALA A 103 9.02 -7.28 2.99
N LYS A 104 9.30 -6.61 4.09
CA LYS A 104 10.52 -5.81 4.24
C LYS A 104 11.67 -6.71 4.71
N PRO A 105 12.92 -6.47 4.34
CA PRO A 105 13.36 -5.37 3.49
C PRO A 105 12.86 -5.53 2.06
N ILE A 106 12.44 -4.40 1.47
CA ILE A 106 11.77 -4.42 0.16
C ILE A 106 12.76 -4.75 -0.94
N GLY A 107 12.49 -5.85 -1.67
CA GLY A 107 13.22 -6.14 -2.90
C GLY A 107 12.70 -5.23 -4.01
N LEU A 108 13.57 -4.44 -4.61
CA LEU A 108 13.16 -3.46 -5.62
C LEU A 108 12.51 -4.12 -6.84
N THR A 109 13.05 -5.25 -7.28
CA THR A 109 12.50 -5.99 -8.40
C THR A 109 11.11 -6.55 -8.07
N MET A 110 10.94 -7.09 -6.86
CA MET A 110 9.66 -7.61 -6.41
C MET A 110 8.60 -6.51 -6.37
N LEU A 111 8.97 -5.35 -5.81
CA LEU A 111 8.06 -4.20 -5.74
C LEU A 111 7.61 -3.77 -7.13
N ARG A 112 8.55 -3.61 -8.05
CA ARG A 112 8.24 -3.22 -9.44
C ARG A 112 7.33 -4.23 -10.12
N THR A 113 7.64 -5.50 -9.98
CA THR A 113 6.87 -6.58 -10.60
C THR A 113 5.44 -6.61 -10.07
N GLU A 114 5.26 -6.49 -8.76
CA GLU A 114 3.93 -6.54 -8.16
C GLU A 114 3.09 -5.31 -8.55
N ILE A 115 3.70 -4.13 -8.55
CA ILE A 115 2.97 -2.91 -8.94
C ILE A 115 2.56 -2.99 -10.42
N GLU A 116 3.45 -3.45 -11.30
CA GLU A 116 3.10 -3.62 -12.71
C GLU A 116 1.95 -4.59 -12.88
N ARG A 117 1.97 -5.71 -12.15
CA ARG A 117 0.91 -6.70 -12.20
C ARG A 117 -0.43 -6.12 -11.77
N LEU A 118 -0.43 -5.34 -10.69
CA LEU A 118 -1.65 -4.76 -10.13
C LEU A 118 -2.23 -3.65 -11.02
N LEU A 119 -1.38 -2.93 -11.74
CA LEU A 119 -1.79 -1.77 -12.53
C LEU A 119 -1.89 -2.02 -14.04
N ARG A 120 -1.81 -3.25 -14.45
CA ARG A 120 -1.99 -3.61 -15.86
C ARG A 120 -3.37 -3.30 -16.39
#